data_c0a5206c76d20fef7f512b6d5356d636
#
_entry.id   c0a5206c76d20fef7f512b6d5356d636
#
_cell.length_a   1.000
_cell.length_b   1.000
_cell.length_c   1.000
_cell.angle_alpha   90.00
_cell.angle_beta   90.00
_cell.angle_gamma   90.00
#
_symmetry.space_group_name_H-M   'P 1'
#
loop_
_entity.id
_entity.type
_entity.pdbx_description
1 polymer ?
#
loop_
_entity_poly.entity_id
_entity_poly.type
_entity_poly.pdbx_seq_one_letter_code
_entity_poly.pdbx_strand_id
1 'polypeptide(L)'
;MNNNLFVTKRDGEKEPIDLDKIHKVIDWAADGLDSVSVSQVEIKSHIQFYDGIKTEDIHETIIKAAADLISEETPDYQYLSARLAIFHLRKKAYGQYEPPALNEHVQKMVADGKYDRHLIEDYTAEEFAEMDSFIDHDRDKTFSYAAVKQLEGKYLVQNRVTGEIYESAQFLYVLVAACLFAKYPKETRLQYVKGFYDAISLFKISLPTPIMAGVRTPTRQFSSCVLIETGDSLDSINATTSAIVKYVSQRAGIGINAGRIRALGSTIRNGEAFHTGCIPFYKHFQTAVKSCSQGGVRGGAATLYYPLWHLEVESLLVLKNNRGVEENRVRHLDYGVQFNKTMYQRLIKGEYITLFSPSDVPGLYDSFFEDQDKFEQLYVQYENDESIRKKRVKAIELFTLFAQERASTGRIYLQNVDHCNTHSPFDSKVAPVRQSNLCLEIALPTKPMKDVNDPDGEIALCTLSAFNLGKIDSLDELDGLADLAVRALDSLLDYQDYPVPAALSATVGRRTLGIGVINYAYYLAKNGVFYSNGSA
;
A
#
# COMPACT_ATOMS: atom_id res chain seq x y z
N MET A 1 50.05 2.15 -8.05
CA MET A 1 48.86 1.82 -8.85
C MET A 1 48.92 2.67 -10.11
N ASN A 2 48.68 2.08 -11.29
CA ASN A 2 48.87 2.74 -12.58
C ASN A 2 48.00 4.00 -12.70
N ASN A 3 48.66 5.17 -12.73
CA ASN A 3 48.02 6.49 -12.94
C ASN A 3 47.50 6.73 -14.39
N ASN A 4 47.24 5.69 -15.16
CA ASN A 4 46.90 5.76 -16.58
C ASN A 4 45.46 5.36 -16.89
N LEU A 5 44.53 5.38 -15.91
CA LEU A 5 43.12 5.12 -16.17
C LEU A 5 42.42 6.40 -16.65
N PHE A 6 41.63 6.29 -17.69
CA PHE A 6 40.75 7.37 -18.15
C PHE A 6 39.32 7.10 -17.70
N VAL A 7 38.57 8.16 -17.44
CA VAL A 7 37.13 8.12 -17.19
C VAL A 7 36.39 8.71 -18.37
N THR A 8 35.21 8.18 -18.64
CA THR A 8 34.27 8.72 -19.62
C THR A 8 33.22 9.55 -18.90
N LYS A 9 33.16 10.85 -19.20
CA LYS A 9 32.15 11.78 -18.68
C LYS A 9 30.77 11.55 -19.30
N ARG A 10 29.75 12.19 -18.74
CA ARG A 10 28.36 12.14 -19.24
C ARG A 10 28.20 12.71 -20.65
N ASP A 11 29.03 13.68 -21.04
CA ASP A 11 29.08 14.26 -22.38
C ASP A 11 29.87 13.40 -23.39
N GLY A 12 30.47 12.30 -22.93
CA GLY A 12 31.29 11.40 -23.72
C GLY A 12 32.77 11.76 -23.78
N GLU A 13 33.21 12.89 -23.20
CA GLU A 13 34.62 13.25 -23.11
C GLU A 13 35.40 12.29 -22.19
N LYS A 14 36.67 12.06 -22.53
CA LYS A 14 37.59 11.25 -21.74
C LYS A 14 38.62 12.16 -21.05
N GLU A 15 38.75 11.98 -19.74
CA GLU A 15 39.81 12.63 -18.95
C GLU A 15 40.52 11.60 -18.06
N PRO A 16 41.77 11.87 -17.64
CA PRO A 16 42.44 11.03 -16.63
C PRO A 16 41.61 10.95 -15.34
N ILE A 17 41.59 9.76 -14.72
CA ILE A 17 40.92 9.59 -13.44
C ILE A 17 41.56 10.48 -12.38
N ASP A 18 40.74 11.23 -11.65
CA ASP A 18 41.16 12.10 -10.56
C ASP A 18 40.73 11.47 -9.22
N LEU A 19 41.66 10.76 -8.59
CA LEU A 19 41.41 10.08 -7.32
C LEU A 19 41.20 11.08 -6.16
N ASP A 20 41.75 12.30 -6.26
CA ASP A 20 41.56 13.34 -5.24
C ASP A 20 40.11 13.85 -5.22
N LYS A 21 39.46 13.90 -6.39
CA LYS A 21 38.02 14.24 -6.45
C LYS A 21 37.17 13.15 -5.80
N ILE A 22 37.53 11.89 -6.00
CA ILE A 22 36.83 10.74 -5.39
C ILE A 22 37.03 10.79 -3.87
N HIS A 23 38.26 10.99 -3.41
CA HIS A 23 38.58 11.13 -2.00
C HIS A 23 37.74 12.22 -1.33
N LYS A 24 37.69 13.42 -1.91
CA LYS A 24 36.92 14.54 -1.38
C LYS A 24 35.42 14.25 -1.22
N VAL A 25 34.83 13.50 -2.16
CA VAL A 25 33.41 13.13 -2.08
C VAL A 25 33.17 12.11 -0.97
N ILE A 26 34.06 11.14 -0.79
CA ILE A 26 33.96 10.13 0.29
C ILE A 26 34.18 10.80 1.65
N ASP A 27 35.19 11.67 1.75
CA ASP A 27 35.52 12.43 2.97
C ASP A 27 34.36 13.33 3.40
N TRP A 28 33.78 14.08 2.45
CA TRP A 28 32.55 14.86 2.69
C TRP A 28 31.40 14.01 3.21
N ALA A 29 31.19 12.81 2.64
CA ALA A 29 30.14 11.91 3.07
C ALA A 29 30.40 11.30 4.45
N ALA A 30 31.66 11.17 4.86
CA ALA A 30 32.08 10.65 6.15
C ALA A 30 32.04 11.70 7.29
N ASP A 31 31.84 12.96 6.97
CA ASP A 31 31.86 14.04 7.97
C ASP A 31 30.89 13.80 9.13
N GLY A 32 31.41 13.84 10.36
CA GLY A 32 30.65 13.59 11.58
C GLY A 32 30.22 12.13 11.80
N LEU A 33 30.83 11.15 11.11
CA LEU A 33 30.60 9.72 11.33
C LEU A 33 31.85 9.08 11.97
N ASP A 34 31.70 8.53 13.18
CA ASP A 34 32.83 8.09 13.98
C ASP A 34 33.36 6.69 13.63
N SER A 35 32.51 5.80 13.09
CA SER A 35 32.84 4.38 12.86
C SER A 35 33.15 4.03 11.39
N VAL A 36 33.51 5.03 10.57
CA VAL A 36 33.81 4.82 9.14
C VAL A 36 35.26 5.17 8.78
N SER A 37 35.78 4.51 7.76
CA SER A 37 37.11 4.76 7.21
C SER A 37 37.03 5.06 5.71
N VAL A 38 37.37 6.29 5.34
CA VAL A 38 37.46 6.73 3.94
C VAL A 38 38.39 5.80 3.13
N SER A 39 39.57 5.49 3.69
CA SER A 39 40.55 4.62 3.03
C SER A 39 40.05 3.20 2.75
N GLN A 40 39.23 2.62 3.63
CA GLN A 40 38.63 1.29 3.36
C GLN A 40 37.68 1.32 2.17
N VAL A 41 36.86 2.36 2.06
CA VAL A 41 35.96 2.54 0.91
C VAL A 41 36.76 2.74 -0.38
N GLU A 42 37.83 3.55 -0.33
CA GLU A 42 38.72 3.80 -1.47
C GLU A 42 39.38 2.50 -1.95
N ILE A 43 40.02 1.76 -1.06
CA ILE A 43 40.68 0.49 -1.41
C ILE A 43 39.68 -0.48 -2.03
N LYS A 44 38.50 -0.64 -1.41
CA LYS A 44 37.47 -1.56 -1.88
C LYS A 44 36.87 -1.16 -3.23
N SER A 45 36.78 0.14 -3.53
CA SER A 45 36.25 0.66 -4.79
C SER A 45 37.30 0.73 -5.90
N HIS A 46 38.51 1.20 -5.60
CA HIS A 46 39.57 1.45 -6.59
C HIS A 46 40.01 0.17 -7.32
N ILE A 47 39.99 -0.98 -6.64
CA ILE A 47 40.32 -2.28 -7.27
C ILE A 47 39.33 -2.70 -8.35
N GLN A 48 38.15 -2.06 -8.42
CA GLN A 48 37.10 -2.34 -9.39
C GLN A 48 37.14 -1.38 -10.58
N PHE A 49 37.99 -0.33 -10.55
CA PHE A 49 38.07 0.64 -11.63
C PHE A 49 38.86 0.07 -12.83
N TYR A 50 38.41 0.39 -14.03
CA TYR A 50 39.03 -0.01 -15.29
C TYR A 50 39.13 1.19 -16.24
N ASP A 51 39.97 1.08 -17.28
CA ASP A 51 40.16 2.15 -18.23
C ASP A 51 38.90 2.41 -19.06
N GLY A 52 38.50 3.67 -19.16
CA GLY A 52 37.28 4.09 -19.84
C GLY A 52 36.00 3.98 -18.99
N ILE A 53 36.11 3.65 -17.68
CA ILE A 53 34.94 3.58 -16.77
C ILE A 53 34.13 4.88 -16.81
N LYS A 54 32.82 4.79 -16.82
CA LYS A 54 31.97 5.97 -16.76
C LYS A 54 31.96 6.60 -15.37
N THR A 55 31.85 7.90 -15.30
CA THR A 55 31.76 8.64 -14.01
C THR A 55 30.58 8.13 -13.17
N GLU A 56 29.49 7.73 -13.81
CA GLU A 56 28.32 7.15 -13.16
C GLU A 56 28.65 5.81 -12.48
N ASP A 57 29.36 4.94 -13.20
CA ASP A 57 29.76 3.62 -12.67
C ASP A 57 30.77 3.74 -11.52
N ILE A 58 31.59 4.80 -11.51
CA ILE A 58 32.47 5.12 -10.37
C ILE A 58 31.63 5.40 -9.13
N HIS A 59 30.60 6.26 -9.24
CA HIS A 59 29.71 6.58 -8.11
C HIS A 59 29.00 5.34 -7.59
N GLU A 60 28.44 4.51 -8.49
CA GLU A 60 27.77 3.27 -8.10
C GLU A 60 28.72 2.30 -7.40
N THR A 61 29.96 2.20 -7.89
CA THR A 61 31.00 1.35 -7.29
C THR A 61 31.36 1.81 -5.87
N ILE A 62 31.51 3.12 -5.66
CA ILE A 62 31.81 3.71 -4.35
C ILE A 62 30.65 3.49 -3.37
N ILE A 63 29.41 3.72 -3.81
CA ILE A 63 28.20 3.50 -3.00
C ILE A 63 28.12 2.04 -2.57
N LYS A 64 28.37 1.10 -3.49
CA LYS A 64 28.35 -0.32 -3.21
C LYS A 64 29.48 -0.72 -2.26
N ALA A 65 30.69 -0.22 -2.47
CA ALA A 65 31.83 -0.48 -1.59
C ALA A 65 31.54 -0.01 -0.14
N ALA A 66 30.91 1.15 0.04
CA ALA A 66 30.51 1.64 1.36
C ALA A 66 29.37 0.79 1.96
N ALA A 67 28.36 0.43 1.15
CA ALA A 67 27.25 -0.39 1.61
C ALA A 67 27.68 -1.80 2.06
N ASP A 68 28.66 -2.39 1.39
CA ASP A 68 29.21 -3.71 1.74
C ASP A 68 30.01 -3.70 3.07
N LEU A 69 30.27 -2.54 3.64
CA LEU A 69 30.94 -2.38 4.94
C LEU A 69 29.95 -2.19 6.11
N ILE A 70 28.66 -2.18 5.84
CA ILE A 70 27.62 -2.09 6.88
C ILE A 70 27.63 -3.36 7.72
N SER A 71 27.86 -3.25 9.02
CA SER A 71 27.80 -4.35 9.98
C SER A 71 27.32 -3.88 11.34
N GLU A 72 27.15 -4.80 12.29
CA GLU A 72 26.80 -4.44 13.68
C GLU A 72 27.92 -3.63 14.35
N GLU A 73 29.17 -3.90 14.02
CA GLU A 73 30.34 -3.20 14.56
C GLU A 73 30.55 -1.83 13.91
N THR A 74 30.11 -1.67 12.65
CA THR A 74 30.31 -0.44 11.87
C THR A 74 29.01 0.04 11.23
N PRO A 75 27.98 0.38 12.04
CA PRO A 75 26.66 0.72 11.54
C PRO A 75 26.62 2.04 10.75
N ASP A 76 27.56 2.95 11.00
CA ASP A 76 27.58 4.28 10.38
C ASP A 76 27.86 4.26 8.87
N TYR A 77 28.38 3.14 8.35
CA TYR A 77 28.49 2.98 6.90
C TYR A 77 27.11 3.03 6.19
N GLN A 78 26.00 2.77 6.91
CA GLN A 78 24.67 2.97 6.35
C GLN A 78 24.39 4.45 6.02
N TYR A 79 24.91 5.39 6.80
CA TYR A 79 24.79 6.83 6.56
C TYR A 79 25.79 7.32 5.52
N LEU A 80 27.03 6.83 5.57
CA LEU A 80 28.03 7.13 4.56
C LEU A 80 27.57 6.72 3.16
N SER A 81 27.12 5.46 3.01
CA SER A 81 26.61 4.98 1.73
C SER A 81 25.35 5.71 1.27
N ALA A 82 24.46 6.10 2.21
CA ALA A 82 23.29 6.93 1.92
C ALA A 82 23.68 8.31 1.37
N ARG A 83 24.63 9.00 2.02
CA ARG A 83 25.08 10.33 1.57
C ARG A 83 25.73 10.28 0.20
N LEU A 84 26.53 9.25 -0.08
CA LEU A 84 27.10 9.02 -1.41
C LEU A 84 26.00 8.76 -2.46
N ALA A 85 24.99 7.97 -2.10
CA ALA A 85 23.84 7.71 -2.98
C ALA A 85 23.02 8.98 -3.26
N ILE A 86 22.79 9.83 -2.25
CA ILE A 86 22.11 11.13 -2.40
C ILE A 86 22.91 12.07 -3.29
N PHE A 87 24.23 12.14 -3.12
CA PHE A 87 25.09 12.92 -3.99
C PHE A 87 24.93 12.50 -5.45
N HIS A 88 24.99 11.20 -5.70
CA HIS A 88 24.80 10.66 -7.03
C HIS A 88 23.39 10.92 -7.59
N LEU A 89 22.35 10.75 -6.76
CA LEU A 89 20.96 11.00 -7.10
C LEU A 89 20.73 12.45 -7.53
N ARG A 90 21.22 13.43 -6.77
CA ARG A 90 21.09 14.86 -7.11
C ARG A 90 21.84 15.19 -8.39
N LYS A 91 23.02 14.60 -8.61
CA LYS A 91 23.75 14.72 -9.88
C LYS A 91 22.98 14.14 -11.08
N LYS A 92 22.24 13.04 -10.87
CA LYS A 92 21.34 12.48 -11.89
C LYS A 92 20.17 13.41 -12.18
N ALA A 93 19.49 13.90 -11.13
CA ALA A 93 18.28 14.71 -11.26
C ALA A 93 18.54 16.11 -11.79
N TYR A 94 19.62 16.75 -11.39
CA TYR A 94 19.88 18.18 -11.62
C TYR A 94 21.15 18.50 -12.41
N GLY A 95 21.98 17.50 -12.68
CA GLY A 95 23.33 17.72 -13.24
C GLY A 95 24.35 18.25 -12.22
N GLN A 96 23.92 18.66 -11.05
CA GLN A 96 24.70 19.24 -9.97
C GLN A 96 24.23 18.73 -8.59
N TYR A 97 25.02 18.97 -7.53
CA TYR A 97 24.65 18.56 -6.16
C TYR A 97 23.56 19.44 -5.56
N GLU A 98 23.71 20.77 -5.71
CA GLU A 98 22.73 21.71 -5.19
C GLU A 98 21.45 21.67 -6.06
N PRO A 99 20.27 21.50 -5.45
CA PRO A 99 19.01 21.58 -6.18
C PRO A 99 18.81 22.96 -6.82
N PRO A 100 18.11 23.05 -7.96
CA PRO A 100 17.71 24.32 -8.54
C PRO A 100 16.65 25.02 -7.67
N ALA A 101 16.32 26.27 -7.98
CA ALA A 101 15.19 26.95 -7.36
C ALA A 101 13.89 26.17 -7.60
N LEU A 102 13.06 26.03 -6.58
CA LEU A 102 11.84 25.19 -6.63
C LEU A 102 10.90 25.63 -7.75
N ASN A 103 10.68 26.93 -7.92
CA ASN A 103 9.82 27.44 -9.01
C ASN A 103 10.32 27.04 -10.39
N GLU A 104 11.62 27.19 -10.66
CA GLU A 104 12.22 26.83 -11.93
C GLU A 104 12.05 25.32 -12.20
N HIS A 105 12.32 24.51 -11.19
CA HIS A 105 12.19 23.08 -11.28
C HIS A 105 10.74 22.64 -11.56
N VAL A 106 9.76 23.20 -10.82
CA VAL A 106 8.34 22.87 -11.00
C VAL A 106 7.85 23.27 -12.38
N GLN A 107 8.19 24.49 -12.87
CA GLN A 107 7.80 24.93 -14.21
C GLN A 107 8.32 23.97 -15.29
N LYS A 108 9.58 23.57 -15.20
CA LYS A 108 10.19 22.60 -16.13
C LYS A 108 9.49 21.25 -16.07
N MET A 109 9.27 20.70 -14.86
CA MET A 109 8.67 19.38 -14.70
C MET A 109 7.20 19.33 -15.13
N VAL A 110 6.45 20.42 -14.98
CA VAL A 110 5.09 20.54 -15.50
C VAL A 110 5.11 20.62 -17.04
N ALA A 111 6.01 21.42 -17.62
CA ALA A 111 6.16 21.51 -19.07
C ALA A 111 6.53 20.15 -19.70
N ASP A 112 7.36 19.36 -19.03
CA ASP A 112 7.77 18.02 -19.44
C ASP A 112 6.72 16.94 -19.14
N GLY A 113 5.55 17.31 -18.57
CA GLY A 113 4.46 16.40 -18.22
C GLY A 113 4.80 15.42 -17.08
N LYS A 114 5.78 15.73 -16.24
CA LYS A 114 6.20 14.92 -15.09
C LYS A 114 5.44 15.27 -13.83
N TYR A 115 5.12 16.56 -13.64
CA TYR A 115 4.34 17.06 -12.52
C TYR A 115 2.94 17.48 -12.94
N ASP A 116 2.01 17.47 -11.98
CA ASP A 116 0.65 17.93 -12.13
C ASP A 116 0.63 19.45 -12.39
N ARG A 117 -0.04 19.86 -13.48
CA ARG A 117 -0.19 21.27 -13.87
C ARG A 117 -0.86 22.14 -12.80
N HIS A 118 -1.67 21.56 -11.91
CA HIS A 118 -2.29 22.29 -10.80
C HIS A 118 -1.27 22.98 -9.90
N LEU A 119 -0.03 22.48 -9.80
CA LEU A 119 1.01 23.15 -9.03
C LEU A 119 1.26 24.60 -9.50
N ILE A 120 1.32 24.82 -10.81
CA ILE A 120 1.55 26.17 -11.37
C ILE A 120 0.25 26.98 -11.57
N GLU A 121 -0.90 26.32 -11.50
CA GLU A 121 -2.22 27.01 -11.52
C GLU A 121 -2.60 27.51 -10.12
N ASP A 122 -2.24 26.78 -9.07
CA ASP A 122 -2.65 27.07 -7.70
C ASP A 122 -1.64 28.00 -6.97
N TYR A 123 -0.37 27.95 -7.30
CA TYR A 123 0.70 28.70 -6.61
C TYR A 123 1.40 29.70 -7.53
N THR A 124 1.79 30.84 -6.94
CA THR A 124 2.59 31.86 -7.62
C THR A 124 4.10 31.61 -7.50
N ALA A 125 4.92 32.31 -8.28
CA ALA A 125 6.37 32.23 -8.18
C ALA A 125 6.89 32.69 -6.80
N GLU A 126 6.24 33.68 -6.21
CA GLU A 126 6.57 34.19 -4.87
C GLU A 126 6.30 33.15 -3.79
N GLU A 127 5.19 32.40 -3.90
CA GLU A 127 4.87 31.32 -2.97
C GLU A 127 5.87 30.16 -3.10
N PHE A 128 6.31 29.82 -4.31
CA PHE A 128 7.39 28.84 -4.49
C PHE A 128 8.71 29.32 -3.92
N ALA A 129 9.03 30.62 -4.03
CA ALA A 129 10.23 31.19 -3.42
C ALA A 129 10.15 31.16 -1.88
N GLU A 130 8.96 31.37 -1.30
CA GLU A 130 8.74 31.19 0.14
C GLU A 130 8.90 29.72 0.56
N MET A 131 8.36 28.76 -0.19
CA MET A 131 8.58 27.33 0.05
C MET A 131 10.08 26.99 0.00
N ASP A 132 10.80 27.49 -1.00
CA ASP A 132 12.24 27.27 -1.15
C ASP A 132 13.02 27.76 0.08
N SER A 133 12.57 28.85 0.71
CA SER A 133 13.23 29.43 1.87
C SER A 133 13.18 28.56 3.13
N PHE A 134 12.20 27.65 3.23
CA PHE A 134 12.08 26.75 4.39
C PHE A 134 12.43 25.29 4.08
N ILE A 135 12.75 24.95 2.84
CA ILE A 135 13.25 23.62 2.52
C ILE A 135 14.65 23.43 3.12
N ASP A 136 14.81 22.36 3.88
CA ASP A 136 16.09 21.97 4.45
C ASP A 136 16.62 20.70 3.74
N HIS A 137 17.45 20.88 2.74
CA HIS A 137 18.05 19.80 1.96
C HIS A 137 19.05 18.95 2.77
N ASP A 138 19.56 19.46 3.89
CA ASP A 138 20.48 18.73 4.77
C ASP A 138 19.80 17.63 5.57
N ARG A 139 18.48 17.65 5.66
CA ARG A 139 17.71 16.53 6.24
C ARG A 139 17.97 15.20 5.53
N ASP A 140 18.34 15.23 4.26
CA ASP A 140 18.73 14.03 3.50
C ASP A 140 19.93 13.30 4.13
N LYS A 141 20.82 14.00 4.84
CA LYS A 141 22.00 13.42 5.53
C LYS A 141 21.62 12.46 6.67
N THR A 142 20.37 12.50 7.12
CA THR A 142 19.84 11.59 8.17
C THR A 142 19.31 10.28 7.65
N PHE A 143 19.26 10.10 6.32
CA PHE A 143 18.76 8.87 5.72
C PHE A 143 19.75 7.72 5.86
N SER A 144 19.21 6.52 6.11
CA SER A 144 19.96 5.29 5.94
C SER A 144 20.04 4.90 4.46
N TYR A 145 20.99 4.05 4.10
CA TYR A 145 21.12 3.51 2.75
C TYR A 145 19.83 2.84 2.25
N ALA A 146 19.19 2.06 3.12
CA ALA A 146 17.91 1.40 2.80
C ALA A 146 16.80 2.43 2.50
N ALA A 147 16.75 3.55 3.23
CA ALA A 147 15.77 4.63 2.99
C ALA A 147 15.99 5.28 1.61
N VAL A 148 17.25 5.57 1.24
CA VAL A 148 17.56 6.14 -0.08
C VAL A 148 17.17 5.17 -1.19
N LYS A 149 17.48 3.88 -1.04
CA LYS A 149 17.09 2.85 -2.03
C LYS A 149 15.58 2.69 -2.13
N GLN A 150 14.84 2.87 -1.04
CA GLN A 150 13.38 2.91 -1.05
C GLN A 150 12.84 4.13 -1.81
N LEU A 151 13.43 5.31 -1.60
CA LEU A 151 13.08 6.53 -2.34
C LEU A 151 13.31 6.35 -3.85
N GLU A 152 14.51 5.95 -4.26
CA GLU A 152 14.85 5.69 -5.66
C GLU A 152 13.95 4.62 -6.28
N GLY A 153 13.73 3.52 -5.58
CA GLY A 153 13.01 2.38 -6.09
C GLY A 153 11.50 2.59 -6.23
N LYS A 154 10.89 3.47 -5.41
CA LYS A 154 9.42 3.53 -5.32
C LYS A 154 8.79 4.91 -5.35
N TYR A 155 9.46 5.95 -4.81
CA TYR A 155 8.77 7.21 -4.47
C TYR A 155 9.13 8.38 -5.38
N LEU A 156 10.39 8.50 -5.79
CA LEU A 156 10.83 9.60 -6.65
C LEU A 156 10.22 9.49 -8.04
N VAL A 157 9.84 10.64 -8.60
CA VAL A 157 9.36 10.71 -9.98
C VAL A 157 10.51 10.42 -10.91
N GLN A 158 10.33 9.45 -11.79
CA GLN A 158 11.38 8.92 -12.66
C GLN A 158 10.83 8.26 -13.92
N ASN A 159 11.66 8.15 -14.94
CA ASN A 159 11.44 7.27 -16.07
C ASN A 159 12.01 5.88 -15.74
N ARG A 160 11.13 4.89 -15.53
CA ARG A 160 11.53 3.54 -15.14
C ARG A 160 12.16 2.71 -16.27
N VAL A 161 12.03 3.15 -17.50
CA VAL A 161 12.64 2.51 -18.67
C VAL A 161 14.09 2.96 -18.82
N THR A 162 14.35 4.27 -18.68
CA THR A 162 15.69 4.85 -18.82
C THR A 162 16.46 4.94 -17.50
N GLY A 163 15.78 4.86 -16.36
CA GLY A 163 16.37 5.06 -15.02
C GLY A 163 16.62 6.54 -14.68
N GLU A 164 16.14 7.47 -15.50
CA GLU A 164 16.27 8.91 -15.26
C GLU A 164 15.39 9.35 -14.09
N ILE A 165 16.00 10.00 -13.08
CA ILE A 165 15.34 10.52 -11.89
C ILE A 165 15.18 12.03 -12.05
N TYR A 166 14.00 12.56 -11.68
CA TYR A 166 13.65 13.95 -11.93
C TYR A 166 13.66 14.84 -10.70
N GLU A 167 13.79 14.28 -9.49
CA GLU A 167 13.70 15.04 -8.24
C GLU A 167 14.52 14.42 -7.13
N SER A 168 14.71 15.18 -6.04
CA SER A 168 15.30 14.73 -4.78
C SER A 168 14.24 14.64 -3.68
N ALA A 169 14.61 14.09 -2.52
CA ALA A 169 13.67 13.77 -1.44
C ALA A 169 12.95 15.02 -0.89
N GLN A 170 13.66 16.12 -0.68
CA GLN A 170 13.02 17.29 -0.07
C GLN A 170 12.04 17.99 -1.02
N PHE A 171 12.27 17.96 -2.33
CA PHE A 171 11.28 18.40 -3.31
C PHE A 171 10.05 17.50 -3.34
N LEU A 172 10.23 16.17 -3.22
CA LEU A 172 9.10 15.25 -3.05
C LEU A 172 8.24 15.66 -1.84
N TYR A 173 8.85 15.85 -0.68
CA TYR A 173 8.10 16.15 0.55
C TYR A 173 7.37 17.49 0.49
N VAL A 174 8.02 18.55 0.06
CA VAL A 174 7.38 19.87 -0.01
C VAL A 174 6.26 19.91 -1.05
N LEU A 175 6.44 19.24 -2.19
CA LEU A 175 5.42 19.21 -3.24
C LEU A 175 4.22 18.34 -2.89
N VAL A 176 4.41 17.25 -2.13
CA VAL A 176 3.30 16.51 -1.53
C VAL A 176 2.48 17.42 -0.62
N ALA A 177 3.14 18.16 0.28
CA ALA A 177 2.47 19.11 1.15
C ALA A 177 1.77 20.23 0.35
N ALA A 178 2.42 20.80 -0.64
CA ALA A 178 1.86 21.84 -1.50
C ALA A 178 0.57 21.38 -2.20
N CYS A 179 0.56 20.19 -2.80
CA CYS A 179 -0.64 19.65 -3.46
C CYS A 179 -1.81 19.48 -2.50
N LEU A 180 -1.55 18.99 -1.27
CA LEU A 180 -2.61 18.69 -0.31
C LEU A 180 -3.23 19.95 0.31
N PHE A 181 -2.50 21.03 0.42
CA PHE A 181 -2.98 22.28 1.01
C PHE A 181 -3.26 23.38 -0.02
N ALA A 182 -3.21 23.08 -1.33
CA ALA A 182 -3.38 24.06 -2.40
C ALA A 182 -4.69 24.85 -2.34
N LYS A 183 -5.77 24.20 -1.91
CA LYS A 183 -7.13 24.81 -1.84
C LYS A 183 -7.42 25.52 -0.52
N TYR A 184 -6.50 25.56 0.40
CA TYR A 184 -6.61 26.35 1.62
C TYR A 184 -6.50 27.85 1.32
N PRO A 185 -7.02 28.74 2.23
CA PRO A 185 -6.90 30.18 2.04
C PRO A 185 -5.44 30.61 1.84
N LYS A 186 -5.21 31.50 0.87
CA LYS A 186 -3.87 31.94 0.48
C LYS A 186 -3.05 32.48 1.66
N GLU A 187 -3.71 33.11 2.61
CA GLU A 187 -3.09 33.75 3.78
C GLU A 187 -2.53 32.71 4.78
N THR A 188 -3.00 31.48 4.73
CA THR A 188 -2.65 30.43 5.72
C THR A 188 -2.05 29.18 5.11
N ARG A 189 -2.26 28.94 3.80
CA ARG A 189 -1.87 27.65 3.18
C ARG A 189 -0.40 27.34 3.29
N LEU A 190 0.49 28.32 3.17
CA LEU A 190 1.94 28.08 3.27
C LEU A 190 2.37 27.70 4.69
N GLN A 191 1.65 28.14 5.71
CA GLN A 191 1.86 27.67 7.08
C GLN A 191 1.56 26.18 7.22
N TYR A 192 0.45 25.70 6.63
CA TYR A 192 0.12 24.27 6.60
C TYR A 192 1.09 23.48 5.75
N VAL A 193 1.49 23.99 4.58
CA VAL A 193 2.50 23.38 3.71
C VAL A 193 3.80 23.18 4.49
N LYS A 194 4.29 24.21 5.16
CA LYS A 194 5.50 24.13 5.98
C LYS A 194 5.37 23.12 7.12
N GLY A 195 4.27 23.21 7.89
CA GLY A 195 4.03 22.30 9.02
C GLY A 195 3.96 20.84 8.59
N PHE A 196 3.28 20.54 7.49
CA PHE A 196 3.19 19.18 6.97
C PHE A 196 4.49 18.71 6.32
N TYR A 197 5.19 19.59 5.59
CA TYR A 197 6.53 19.30 5.10
C TYR A 197 7.48 18.93 6.24
N ASP A 198 7.51 19.71 7.32
CA ASP A 198 8.33 19.41 8.49
C ASP A 198 7.95 18.06 9.12
N ALA A 199 6.65 17.78 9.26
CA ALA A 199 6.17 16.54 9.84
C ALA A 199 6.58 15.29 9.04
N ILE A 200 6.51 15.33 7.70
CA ILE A 200 6.85 14.18 6.86
C ILE A 200 8.36 14.08 6.59
N SER A 201 9.06 15.19 6.39
CA SER A 201 10.51 15.18 6.10
C SER A 201 11.35 14.89 7.34
N LEU A 202 10.84 15.15 8.56
CA LEU A 202 11.43 14.75 9.84
C LEU A 202 10.95 13.36 10.31
N PHE A 203 10.20 12.65 9.47
CA PHE A 203 9.67 11.30 9.74
C PHE A 203 8.75 11.21 10.97
N LYS A 204 8.10 12.29 11.39
CA LYS A 204 7.07 12.27 12.44
C LYS A 204 5.74 11.70 11.94
N ILE A 205 5.41 11.95 10.67
CA ILE A 205 4.26 11.35 9.96
C ILE A 205 4.79 10.50 8.79
N SER A 206 4.30 9.28 8.69
CA SER A 206 4.54 8.36 7.58
C SER A 206 3.36 8.35 6.62
N LEU A 207 3.63 8.35 5.31
CA LEU A 207 2.64 8.30 4.25
C LEU A 207 2.79 7.01 3.43
N PRO A 208 1.69 6.44 2.91
CA PRO A 208 1.74 5.22 2.10
C PRO A 208 2.30 5.48 0.70
N THR A 209 2.77 4.41 0.08
CA THR A 209 3.40 4.43 -1.25
C THR A 209 2.62 5.21 -2.33
N PRO A 210 1.29 5.07 -2.50
CA PRO A 210 0.58 5.81 -3.54
C PRO A 210 0.61 7.33 -3.35
N ILE A 211 0.60 7.81 -2.11
CA ILE A 211 0.70 9.25 -1.80
C ILE A 211 2.12 9.72 -2.12
N MET A 212 3.14 9.04 -1.59
CA MET A 212 4.54 9.41 -1.78
C MET A 212 4.97 9.38 -3.25
N ALA A 213 4.49 8.41 -4.01
CA ALA A 213 4.87 8.25 -5.42
C ALA A 213 3.97 9.04 -6.38
N GLY A 214 2.73 9.36 -6.00
CA GLY A 214 1.70 9.85 -6.91
C GLY A 214 1.32 11.31 -6.72
N VAL A 215 1.19 11.80 -5.50
CA VAL A 215 0.85 13.21 -5.25
C VAL A 215 1.94 14.11 -5.86
N ARG A 216 1.57 15.11 -6.59
CA ARG A 216 2.34 15.97 -7.50
C ARG A 216 2.52 15.46 -8.93
N THR A 217 2.07 14.26 -9.26
CA THR A 217 2.15 13.70 -10.62
C THR A 217 0.77 13.74 -11.30
N PRO A 218 0.70 13.59 -12.64
CA PRO A 218 -0.58 13.51 -13.34
C PRO A 218 -1.46 12.30 -12.98
N THR A 219 -0.90 11.27 -12.33
CA THR A 219 -1.66 10.09 -11.88
C THR A 219 -2.23 10.34 -10.49
N ARG A 220 -3.54 10.54 -10.39
CA ARG A 220 -4.23 11.03 -9.20
C ARG A 220 -5.09 9.97 -8.52
N GLN A 221 -4.58 8.74 -8.35
CA GLN A 221 -5.16 7.69 -7.53
C GLN A 221 -4.18 7.38 -6.38
N PHE A 222 -4.59 7.57 -5.12
CA PHE A 222 -3.70 7.55 -3.96
C PHE A 222 -4.08 6.52 -2.90
N SER A 223 -5.19 5.80 -3.09
CA SER A 223 -5.58 4.73 -2.17
C SER A 223 -4.74 3.49 -2.41
N SER A 224 -4.09 2.99 -1.36
CA SER A 224 -3.27 1.77 -1.43
C SER A 224 -4.10 0.50 -1.41
N CYS A 225 -5.29 0.55 -0.80
CA CYS A 225 -6.20 -0.57 -0.65
C CYS A 225 -7.61 -0.20 -1.11
N VAL A 226 -8.22 -1.11 -1.86
CA VAL A 226 -9.54 -0.95 -2.47
C VAL A 226 -10.37 -2.19 -2.15
N LEU A 227 -11.56 -1.99 -1.58
CA LEU A 227 -12.49 -3.04 -1.20
C LEU A 227 -13.65 -3.07 -2.17
N ILE A 228 -13.80 -4.17 -2.90
CA ILE A 228 -14.83 -4.34 -3.92
C ILE A 228 -15.68 -5.55 -3.56
N GLU A 229 -16.99 -5.36 -3.46
CA GLU A 229 -17.95 -6.43 -3.24
C GLU A 229 -18.63 -6.80 -4.57
N THR A 230 -18.70 -8.08 -4.90
CA THR A 230 -19.43 -8.56 -6.05
C THR A 230 -20.82 -9.07 -5.66
N GLY A 231 -21.80 -8.80 -6.51
CA GLY A 231 -23.10 -9.45 -6.46
C GLY A 231 -23.07 -10.83 -7.14
N ASP A 232 -24.24 -11.47 -7.20
CA ASP A 232 -24.44 -12.81 -7.79
C ASP A 232 -24.97 -12.75 -9.23
N SER A 233 -24.81 -11.64 -9.93
CA SER A 233 -25.16 -11.48 -11.35
C SER A 233 -23.91 -11.38 -12.21
N LEU A 234 -24.00 -11.76 -13.48
CA LEU A 234 -22.90 -11.62 -14.43
C LEU A 234 -22.47 -10.15 -14.59
N ASP A 235 -23.42 -9.23 -14.60
CA ASP A 235 -23.11 -7.80 -14.72
C ASP A 235 -22.33 -7.29 -13.52
N SER A 236 -22.71 -7.70 -12.30
CA SER A 236 -21.96 -7.33 -11.08
C SER A 236 -20.57 -7.96 -11.04
N ILE A 237 -20.43 -9.21 -11.46
CA ILE A 237 -19.12 -9.89 -11.57
C ILE A 237 -18.23 -9.16 -12.59
N ASN A 238 -18.76 -8.80 -13.74
CA ASN A 238 -18.02 -8.05 -14.77
C ASN A 238 -17.65 -6.64 -14.30
N ALA A 239 -18.55 -5.95 -13.58
CA ALA A 239 -18.27 -4.65 -12.96
C ALA A 239 -17.11 -4.75 -11.97
N THR A 240 -17.12 -5.78 -11.12
CA THR A 240 -16.02 -6.06 -10.18
C THR A 240 -14.71 -6.29 -10.90
N THR A 241 -14.70 -7.09 -11.96
CA THR A 241 -13.51 -7.34 -12.80
C THR A 241 -12.96 -6.05 -13.40
N SER A 242 -13.82 -5.21 -13.95
CA SER A 242 -13.43 -3.91 -14.54
C SER A 242 -12.84 -2.97 -13.49
N ALA A 243 -13.43 -2.91 -12.29
CA ALA A 243 -12.92 -2.11 -11.19
C ALA A 243 -11.55 -2.62 -10.70
N ILE A 244 -11.36 -3.94 -10.59
CA ILE A 244 -10.08 -4.55 -10.22
C ILE A 244 -8.98 -4.09 -11.17
N VAL A 245 -9.17 -4.22 -12.49
CA VAL A 245 -8.17 -3.84 -13.50
C VAL A 245 -7.81 -2.36 -13.39
N LYS A 246 -8.82 -1.47 -13.29
CA LYS A 246 -8.63 -0.02 -13.17
C LYS A 246 -7.80 0.37 -11.94
N TYR A 247 -8.06 -0.26 -10.80
CA TYR A 247 -7.35 0.07 -9.56
C TYR A 247 -5.98 -0.58 -9.44
N VAL A 248 -5.82 -1.83 -9.88
CA VAL A 248 -4.49 -2.49 -9.89
C VAL A 248 -3.52 -1.72 -10.76
N SER A 249 -3.93 -1.29 -11.96
CA SER A 249 -3.09 -0.50 -12.85
C SER A 249 -2.62 0.82 -12.23
N GLN A 250 -3.34 1.32 -11.22
CA GLN A 250 -3.04 2.57 -10.51
C GLN A 250 -2.53 2.34 -9.06
N ARG A 251 -1.75 1.29 -8.85
CA ARG A 251 -0.98 1.01 -7.61
C ARG A 251 -1.78 0.48 -6.42
N ALA A 252 -3.04 0.07 -6.58
CA ALA A 252 -3.85 -0.44 -5.48
C ALA A 252 -3.72 -1.96 -5.28
N GLY A 253 -3.76 -2.40 -4.02
CA GLY A 253 -4.06 -3.78 -3.62
C GLY A 253 -5.57 -3.95 -3.42
N ILE A 254 -6.10 -5.13 -3.69
CA ILE A 254 -7.55 -5.36 -3.77
C ILE A 254 -8.02 -6.33 -2.68
N GLY A 255 -9.10 -5.96 -1.98
CA GLY A 255 -9.96 -6.89 -1.25
C GLY A 255 -11.20 -7.17 -2.08
N ILE A 256 -11.52 -8.44 -2.31
CA ILE A 256 -12.68 -8.86 -3.10
C ILE A 256 -13.61 -9.65 -2.19
N ASN A 257 -14.85 -9.21 -2.01
CA ASN A 257 -15.86 -10.06 -1.38
C ASN A 257 -16.66 -10.78 -2.47
N ALA A 258 -16.50 -12.09 -2.56
CA ALA A 258 -17.17 -12.94 -3.54
C ALA A 258 -18.04 -14.03 -2.88
N GLY A 259 -18.31 -13.89 -1.58
CA GLY A 259 -19.07 -14.89 -0.82
C GLY A 259 -20.53 -14.99 -1.21
N ARG A 260 -21.10 -14.01 -1.94
CA ARG A 260 -22.48 -14.02 -2.42
C ARG A 260 -22.68 -14.90 -3.66
N ILE A 261 -21.63 -15.25 -4.38
CA ILE A 261 -21.73 -16.06 -5.59
C ILE A 261 -22.29 -17.43 -5.25
N ARG A 262 -23.34 -17.83 -5.96
CA ARG A 262 -24.02 -19.13 -5.76
C ARG A 262 -23.09 -20.32 -6.06
N ALA A 263 -23.35 -21.42 -5.37
CA ALA A 263 -22.52 -22.60 -5.46
C ALA A 263 -22.74 -23.40 -6.76
N LEU A 264 -21.76 -24.23 -7.09
CA LEU A 264 -21.85 -25.24 -8.15
C LEU A 264 -23.15 -26.03 -8.04
N GLY A 265 -23.86 -26.17 -9.17
CA GLY A 265 -25.11 -26.91 -9.26
C GLY A 265 -26.34 -26.18 -8.75
N SER A 266 -26.23 -24.92 -8.32
CA SER A 266 -27.40 -24.06 -8.08
C SER A 266 -28.13 -23.81 -9.39
N THR A 267 -29.47 -23.78 -9.35
CA THR A 267 -30.27 -23.56 -10.55
C THR A 267 -30.17 -22.14 -11.07
N ILE A 268 -30.12 -22.00 -12.39
CA ILE A 268 -30.17 -20.77 -13.15
C ILE A 268 -31.20 -20.87 -14.27
N ARG A 269 -31.51 -19.77 -14.95
CA ARG A 269 -32.47 -19.73 -16.07
C ARG A 269 -33.83 -20.34 -15.69
N ASN A 270 -34.40 -19.92 -14.56
CA ASN A 270 -35.67 -20.41 -14.05
C ASN A 270 -35.71 -21.96 -13.83
N GLY A 271 -34.57 -22.56 -13.48
CA GLY A 271 -34.46 -23.98 -13.22
C GLY A 271 -34.05 -24.84 -14.43
N GLU A 272 -33.76 -24.23 -15.58
CA GLU A 272 -33.44 -24.97 -16.83
C GLU A 272 -31.96 -25.30 -16.98
N ALA A 273 -31.07 -24.70 -16.14
CA ALA A 273 -29.63 -24.92 -16.18
C ALA A 273 -29.00 -24.86 -14.78
N PHE A 274 -27.75 -25.30 -14.68
CA PHE A 274 -26.98 -25.29 -13.44
C PHE A 274 -25.81 -24.34 -13.52
N HIS A 275 -25.52 -23.67 -12.40
CA HIS A 275 -24.38 -22.78 -12.21
C HIS A 275 -23.08 -23.59 -12.13
N THR A 276 -22.01 -23.04 -12.68
CA THR A 276 -20.67 -23.65 -12.73
C THR A 276 -19.86 -23.53 -11.46
N GLY A 277 -20.37 -22.84 -10.44
CA GLY A 277 -19.72 -22.65 -9.14
C GLY A 277 -18.83 -21.43 -9.04
N CYS A 278 -18.18 -21.27 -7.88
CA CYS A 278 -17.36 -20.12 -7.56
C CYS A 278 -15.99 -20.13 -8.24
N ILE A 279 -15.37 -21.30 -8.39
CA ILE A 279 -13.98 -21.43 -8.84
C ILE A 279 -13.70 -20.78 -10.19
N PRO A 280 -14.56 -20.94 -11.23
CA PRO A 280 -14.35 -20.25 -12.52
C PRO A 280 -14.32 -18.72 -12.39
N PHE A 281 -15.18 -18.15 -11.54
CA PHE A 281 -15.20 -16.69 -11.30
C PHE A 281 -14.02 -16.23 -10.45
N TYR A 282 -13.55 -17.03 -9.51
CA TYR A 282 -12.32 -16.73 -8.76
C TYR A 282 -11.09 -16.72 -9.67
N LYS A 283 -11.02 -17.65 -10.65
CA LYS A 283 -10.01 -17.61 -11.71
C LYS A 283 -10.09 -16.33 -12.55
N HIS A 284 -11.31 -15.92 -12.88
CA HIS A 284 -11.55 -14.69 -13.62
C HIS A 284 -11.03 -13.47 -12.85
N PHE A 285 -11.33 -13.35 -11.55
CA PHE A 285 -10.77 -12.30 -10.71
C PHE A 285 -9.25 -12.39 -10.58
N GLN A 286 -8.68 -13.59 -10.41
CA GLN A 286 -7.24 -13.79 -10.39
C GLN A 286 -6.58 -13.24 -11.67
N THR A 287 -7.14 -13.55 -12.82
CA THR A 287 -6.65 -13.07 -14.11
C THR A 287 -6.71 -11.55 -14.20
N ALA A 288 -7.81 -10.95 -13.77
CA ALA A 288 -7.95 -9.50 -13.70
C ALA A 288 -6.87 -8.84 -12.80
N VAL A 289 -6.64 -9.40 -11.61
CA VAL A 289 -5.61 -8.93 -10.67
C VAL A 289 -4.22 -9.04 -11.28
N LYS A 290 -3.93 -10.09 -12.03
CA LYS A 290 -2.61 -10.35 -12.62
C LYS A 290 -2.39 -9.71 -13.98
N SER A 291 -3.43 -9.15 -14.60
CA SER A 291 -3.35 -8.52 -15.92
C SER A 291 -2.53 -7.24 -15.96
N CYS A 292 -2.42 -6.54 -14.83
CA CYS A 292 -1.68 -5.29 -14.71
C CYS A 292 -0.64 -5.34 -13.60
N SER A 293 0.41 -4.52 -13.72
CA SER A 293 1.34 -4.24 -12.64
C SER A 293 0.94 -2.94 -11.92
N GLN A 294 1.23 -2.87 -10.63
CA GLN A 294 1.03 -1.66 -9.82
C GLN A 294 2.08 -0.60 -10.18
N GLY A 295 1.75 0.24 -11.19
CA GLY A 295 2.63 1.32 -11.65
C GLY A 295 3.99 0.85 -12.17
N GLY A 296 4.08 -0.36 -12.72
CA GLY A 296 5.32 -0.94 -13.23
C GLY A 296 6.29 -1.48 -12.17
N VAL A 297 5.91 -1.46 -10.89
CA VAL A 297 6.82 -1.79 -9.76
C VAL A 297 6.51 -3.12 -9.10
N ARG A 298 5.21 -3.46 -8.99
CA ARG A 298 4.74 -4.70 -8.35
C ARG A 298 3.72 -5.40 -9.23
N GLY A 299 3.65 -6.73 -9.16
CA GLY A 299 2.50 -7.47 -9.67
C GLY A 299 1.24 -7.16 -8.87
N GLY A 300 0.07 -7.25 -9.50
CA GLY A 300 -1.22 -7.12 -8.81
C GLY A 300 -1.37 -8.16 -7.70
N ALA A 301 -2.03 -7.79 -6.60
CA ALA A 301 -2.31 -8.66 -5.46
C ALA A 301 -3.71 -8.42 -4.92
N ALA A 302 -4.39 -9.50 -4.51
CA ALA A 302 -5.71 -9.42 -3.91
C ALA A 302 -5.94 -10.53 -2.89
N THR A 303 -6.82 -10.23 -1.91
CA THR A 303 -7.42 -11.21 -1.00
C THR A 303 -8.90 -11.33 -1.31
N LEU A 304 -9.39 -12.55 -1.44
CA LEU A 304 -10.78 -12.87 -1.73
C LEU A 304 -11.46 -13.45 -0.50
N TYR A 305 -12.62 -12.90 -0.14
CA TYR A 305 -13.38 -13.24 1.06
C TYR A 305 -14.60 -14.07 0.74
N TYR A 306 -14.89 -15.10 1.57
CA TYR A 306 -16.09 -15.94 1.50
C TYR A 306 -16.44 -16.50 2.89
N PRO A 307 -17.76 -16.80 3.14
CA PRO A 307 -18.18 -17.33 4.42
C PRO A 307 -17.83 -18.82 4.59
N LEU A 308 -17.53 -19.24 5.81
CA LEU A 308 -17.23 -20.63 6.16
C LEU A 308 -18.41 -21.58 5.85
N TRP A 309 -19.63 -21.08 5.90
CA TRP A 309 -20.85 -21.86 5.63
C TRP A 309 -21.23 -21.98 4.15
N HIS A 310 -20.38 -21.48 3.23
CA HIS A 310 -20.60 -21.63 1.78
C HIS A 310 -20.54 -23.10 1.36
N LEU A 311 -21.44 -23.53 0.47
CA LEU A 311 -21.58 -24.94 0.06
C LEU A 311 -20.30 -25.52 -0.57
N GLU A 312 -19.48 -24.69 -1.22
CA GLU A 312 -18.20 -25.11 -1.85
C GLU A 312 -16.98 -24.92 -0.92
N VAL A 313 -17.16 -24.59 0.37
CA VAL A 313 -16.05 -24.18 1.22
C VAL A 313 -14.89 -25.17 1.31
N GLU A 314 -15.17 -26.49 1.29
CA GLU A 314 -14.11 -27.50 1.31
C GLU A 314 -13.19 -27.42 0.08
N SER A 315 -13.75 -27.10 -1.09
CA SER A 315 -12.99 -26.85 -2.32
C SER A 315 -12.31 -25.48 -2.30
N LEU A 316 -12.95 -24.47 -1.71
CA LEU A 316 -12.39 -23.11 -1.62
C LEU A 316 -11.19 -23.04 -0.66
N LEU A 317 -11.20 -23.78 0.45
CA LEU A 317 -10.11 -23.81 1.42
C LEU A 317 -8.78 -24.32 0.83
N VAL A 318 -8.84 -25.18 -0.17
CA VAL A 318 -7.65 -25.82 -0.77
C VAL A 318 -7.15 -25.10 -2.05
N LEU A 319 -7.77 -24.00 -2.46
CA LEU A 319 -7.44 -23.30 -3.72
C LEU A 319 -5.98 -22.86 -3.82
N LYS A 320 -5.34 -22.55 -2.69
CA LYS A 320 -3.98 -22.00 -2.66
C LYS A 320 -2.87 -23.04 -2.54
N ASN A 321 -3.17 -24.26 -2.13
CA ASN A 321 -2.14 -25.26 -1.87
C ASN A 321 -1.48 -25.79 -3.17
N ASN A 322 -0.31 -26.40 -3.03
CA ASN A 322 0.46 -26.95 -4.15
C ASN A 322 0.07 -28.40 -4.53
N ARG A 323 -0.95 -28.95 -3.86
CA ARG A 323 -1.46 -30.31 -4.13
C ARG A 323 -2.59 -30.27 -5.15
N GLY A 324 -2.77 -31.36 -5.88
CA GLY A 324 -3.84 -31.49 -6.88
C GLY A 324 -3.50 -30.83 -8.22
N VAL A 325 -4.49 -30.87 -9.13
CA VAL A 325 -4.35 -30.34 -10.49
C VAL A 325 -4.61 -28.85 -10.54
N GLU A 326 -3.92 -28.15 -11.45
CA GLU A 326 -4.02 -26.69 -11.61
C GLU A 326 -5.44 -26.20 -11.91
N GLU A 327 -6.23 -27.01 -12.61
CA GLU A 327 -7.62 -26.69 -12.94
C GLU A 327 -8.50 -26.40 -11.71
N ASN A 328 -8.19 -27.03 -10.57
CA ASN A 328 -8.93 -26.91 -9.32
C ASN A 328 -8.23 -25.98 -8.32
N ARG A 329 -7.31 -25.12 -8.79
CA ARG A 329 -6.55 -24.20 -7.95
C ARG A 329 -6.63 -22.77 -8.44
N VAL A 330 -6.56 -21.82 -7.50
CA VAL A 330 -6.46 -20.38 -7.73
C VAL A 330 -5.40 -19.85 -6.76
N ARG A 331 -4.13 -20.08 -7.12
CA ARG A 331 -2.97 -19.91 -6.21
C ARG A 331 -2.47 -18.49 -6.07
N HIS A 332 -2.79 -17.62 -7.03
CA HIS A 332 -2.27 -16.26 -7.08
C HIS A 332 -3.17 -15.21 -6.41
N LEU A 333 -4.23 -15.65 -5.73
CA LEU A 333 -4.99 -14.86 -4.77
C LEU A 333 -4.64 -15.31 -3.35
N ASP A 334 -4.77 -14.40 -2.39
CA ASP A 334 -4.87 -14.71 -0.98
C ASP A 334 -6.36 -14.83 -0.60
N TYR A 335 -6.68 -15.40 0.54
CA TYR A 335 -8.07 -15.66 0.93
C TYR A 335 -8.36 -15.17 2.35
N GLY A 336 -9.62 -14.80 2.59
CA GLY A 336 -10.15 -14.52 3.91
C GLY A 336 -11.42 -15.34 4.15
N VAL A 337 -11.37 -16.21 5.14
CA VAL A 337 -12.52 -17.03 5.53
C VAL A 337 -13.27 -16.32 6.63
N GLN A 338 -14.58 -16.18 6.46
CA GLN A 338 -15.43 -15.41 7.34
C GLN A 338 -16.14 -16.31 8.34
N PHE A 339 -16.04 -15.96 9.62
CA PHE A 339 -16.58 -16.66 10.77
C PHE A 339 -17.49 -15.73 11.58
N ASN A 340 -18.42 -16.33 12.31
CA ASN A 340 -19.15 -15.66 13.36
C ASN A 340 -19.26 -16.55 14.61
N LYS A 341 -19.87 -16.05 15.65
CA LYS A 341 -20.08 -16.74 16.93
C LYS A 341 -20.72 -18.12 16.78
N THR A 342 -21.71 -18.26 15.91
CA THR A 342 -22.40 -19.53 15.67
C THR A 342 -21.44 -20.63 15.22
N MET A 343 -20.48 -20.32 14.33
CA MET A 343 -19.49 -21.30 13.85
C MET A 343 -18.60 -21.81 15.00
N TYR A 344 -18.12 -20.91 15.87
CA TYR A 344 -17.32 -21.28 17.03
C TYR A 344 -18.12 -22.07 18.07
N GLN A 345 -19.37 -21.71 18.33
CA GLN A 345 -20.24 -22.46 19.25
C GLN A 345 -20.46 -23.89 18.78
N ARG A 346 -20.67 -24.11 17.47
CA ARG A 346 -20.79 -25.44 16.87
C ARG A 346 -19.50 -26.25 17.05
N LEU A 347 -18.35 -25.63 16.89
CA LEU A 347 -17.05 -26.29 17.15
C LEU A 347 -16.93 -26.73 18.61
N ILE A 348 -17.20 -25.82 19.55
CA ILE A 348 -17.06 -26.09 20.99
C ILE A 348 -18.01 -27.20 21.45
N LYS A 349 -19.23 -27.24 20.90
CA LYS A 349 -20.24 -28.27 21.24
C LYS A 349 -20.04 -29.60 20.50
N GLY A 350 -19.06 -29.68 19.56
CA GLY A 350 -18.83 -30.87 18.73
C GLY A 350 -19.95 -31.13 17.70
N GLU A 351 -20.63 -30.09 17.29
CA GLU A 351 -21.76 -30.13 16.34
C GLU A 351 -21.31 -30.09 14.88
N TYR A 352 -22.27 -30.07 13.97
CA TYR A 352 -22.05 -29.94 12.54
C TYR A 352 -22.19 -28.48 12.09
N ILE A 353 -21.42 -28.09 11.10
CA ILE A 353 -21.66 -26.90 10.30
C ILE A 353 -22.40 -27.31 9.04
N THR A 354 -23.53 -26.69 8.79
CA THR A 354 -24.33 -26.90 7.59
C THR A 354 -23.94 -25.85 6.55
N LEU A 355 -23.61 -26.35 5.38
CA LEU A 355 -23.15 -25.55 4.23
C LEU A 355 -24.31 -25.31 3.28
N PHE A 356 -24.43 -24.06 2.80
CA PHE A 356 -25.49 -23.65 1.90
C PHE A 356 -24.95 -22.88 0.68
N SER A 357 -25.67 -22.95 -0.44
CA SER A 357 -25.54 -21.94 -1.48
C SER A 357 -26.28 -20.66 -1.05
N PRO A 358 -25.65 -19.48 -1.09
CA PRO A 358 -26.32 -18.25 -0.65
C PRO A 358 -27.64 -17.96 -1.37
N SER A 359 -27.77 -18.34 -2.63
CA SER A 359 -28.98 -18.18 -3.42
C SER A 359 -30.17 -19.05 -2.96
N ASP A 360 -29.89 -20.15 -2.26
CA ASP A 360 -30.93 -21.11 -1.83
C ASP A 360 -31.49 -20.74 -0.42
N VAL A 361 -30.87 -19.82 0.28
CA VAL A 361 -31.19 -19.42 1.65
C VAL A 361 -31.37 -17.89 1.78
N PRO A 362 -32.48 -17.34 1.26
CA PRO A 362 -32.70 -15.89 1.27
C PRO A 362 -32.56 -15.27 2.66
N GLY A 363 -31.85 -14.13 2.73
CA GLY A 363 -31.61 -13.37 3.95
C GLY A 363 -30.47 -13.90 4.85
N LEU A 364 -29.99 -15.13 4.63
CA LEU A 364 -28.91 -15.69 5.46
C LEU A 364 -27.59 -14.94 5.26
N TYR A 365 -27.23 -14.67 4.00
CA TYR A 365 -26.00 -13.94 3.69
C TYR A 365 -25.97 -12.53 4.28
N ASP A 366 -27.04 -11.77 4.14
CA ASP A 366 -27.11 -10.41 4.68
C ASP A 366 -27.13 -10.42 6.22
N SER A 367 -27.92 -11.29 6.85
CA SER A 367 -27.98 -11.41 8.32
C SER A 367 -26.64 -11.83 8.93
N PHE A 368 -25.79 -12.56 8.20
CA PHE A 368 -24.46 -12.96 8.64
C PHE A 368 -23.58 -11.77 9.04
N PHE A 369 -23.80 -10.61 8.43
CA PHE A 369 -23.09 -9.35 8.72
C PHE A 369 -23.93 -8.36 9.55
N GLU A 370 -25.24 -8.34 9.31
CA GLU A 370 -26.12 -7.27 9.79
C GLU A 370 -26.76 -7.56 11.15
N ASP A 371 -27.12 -8.85 11.40
CA ASP A 371 -27.92 -9.24 12.57
C ASP A 371 -27.67 -10.70 12.95
N GLN A 372 -26.89 -10.91 14.02
CA GLN A 372 -26.49 -12.25 14.42
C GLN A 372 -27.66 -13.11 14.95
N ASP A 373 -28.64 -12.50 15.60
CA ASP A 373 -29.82 -13.22 16.12
C ASP A 373 -30.68 -13.70 14.94
N LYS A 374 -30.90 -12.86 13.94
CA LYS A 374 -31.57 -13.22 12.71
C LYS A 374 -30.81 -14.29 11.94
N PHE A 375 -29.48 -14.19 11.87
CA PHE A 375 -28.65 -15.22 11.25
C PHE A 375 -28.86 -16.57 11.91
N GLU A 376 -28.79 -16.66 13.22
CA GLU A 376 -28.95 -17.92 13.95
C GLU A 376 -30.33 -18.53 13.73
N GLN A 377 -31.38 -17.71 13.77
CA GLN A 377 -32.76 -18.15 13.49
C GLN A 377 -32.90 -18.71 12.08
N LEU A 378 -32.46 -17.99 11.05
CA LEU A 378 -32.53 -18.42 9.66
C LEU A 378 -31.64 -19.65 9.42
N TYR A 379 -30.46 -19.70 10.01
CA TYR A 379 -29.53 -20.81 9.87
C TYR A 379 -30.15 -22.12 10.36
N VAL A 380 -30.75 -22.13 11.55
CA VAL A 380 -31.45 -23.30 12.10
C VAL A 380 -32.70 -23.62 11.30
N GLN A 381 -33.47 -22.62 10.85
CA GLN A 381 -34.65 -22.84 10.02
C GLN A 381 -34.27 -23.55 8.72
N TYR A 382 -33.28 -23.06 7.99
CA TYR A 382 -32.86 -23.67 6.73
C TYR A 382 -32.17 -25.03 6.92
N GLU A 383 -31.52 -25.23 8.05
CA GLU A 383 -30.93 -26.49 8.45
C GLU A 383 -31.97 -27.61 8.59
N ASN A 384 -33.16 -27.28 9.07
CA ASN A 384 -34.28 -28.17 9.28
C ASN A 384 -35.22 -28.29 8.05
N ASP A 385 -35.07 -27.47 7.04
CA ASP A 385 -35.87 -27.50 5.81
C ASP A 385 -35.27 -28.52 4.81
N GLU A 386 -35.93 -29.68 4.69
CA GLU A 386 -35.45 -30.75 3.81
C GLU A 386 -35.51 -30.40 2.31
N SER A 387 -36.24 -29.38 1.92
CA SER A 387 -36.34 -28.93 0.53
C SER A 387 -35.09 -28.18 0.06
N ILE A 388 -34.27 -27.69 0.98
CA ILE A 388 -33.08 -26.90 0.69
C ILE A 388 -31.85 -27.80 0.54
N ARG A 389 -31.13 -27.60 -0.56
CA ARG A 389 -29.87 -28.28 -0.81
C ARG A 389 -28.80 -27.80 0.20
N LYS A 390 -28.21 -28.75 0.90
CA LYS A 390 -27.21 -28.49 1.94
C LYS A 390 -26.23 -29.65 2.09
N LYS A 391 -25.12 -29.38 2.77
CA LYS A 391 -24.17 -30.40 3.21
C LYS A 391 -23.84 -30.16 4.66
N ARG A 392 -23.80 -31.24 5.46
CA ARG A 392 -23.37 -31.19 6.85
C ARG A 392 -21.93 -31.70 6.97
N VAL A 393 -21.07 -30.94 7.62
CA VAL A 393 -19.69 -31.30 7.89
C VAL A 393 -19.44 -31.13 9.39
N LYS A 394 -18.75 -32.07 10.03
CA LYS A 394 -18.38 -31.89 11.43
C LYS A 394 -17.56 -30.61 11.59
N ALA A 395 -17.92 -29.77 12.57
CA ALA A 395 -17.23 -28.51 12.78
C ALA A 395 -15.72 -28.72 12.98
N ILE A 396 -15.34 -29.74 13.75
CA ILE A 396 -13.90 -30.03 13.99
C ILE A 396 -13.15 -30.38 12.69
N GLU A 397 -13.75 -31.09 11.77
CA GLU A 397 -13.12 -31.45 10.50
C GLU A 397 -12.90 -30.21 9.62
N LEU A 398 -13.91 -29.33 9.55
CA LEU A 398 -13.84 -28.11 8.75
C LEU A 398 -12.84 -27.10 9.33
N PHE A 399 -12.85 -26.91 10.65
CA PHE A 399 -11.87 -26.03 11.31
C PHE A 399 -10.44 -26.58 11.22
N THR A 400 -10.28 -27.91 11.28
CA THR A 400 -8.97 -28.56 11.10
C THR A 400 -8.45 -28.34 9.67
N LEU A 401 -9.29 -28.53 8.67
CA LEU A 401 -8.92 -28.24 7.28
C LEU A 401 -8.49 -26.78 7.09
N PHE A 402 -9.28 -25.85 7.63
CA PHE A 402 -8.95 -24.41 7.60
C PHE A 402 -7.58 -24.15 8.25
N ALA A 403 -7.36 -24.66 9.46
CA ALA A 403 -6.11 -24.44 10.20
C ALA A 403 -4.88 -25.02 9.46
N GLN A 404 -5.03 -26.24 8.90
CA GLN A 404 -3.96 -26.90 8.13
C GLN A 404 -3.61 -26.12 6.86
N GLU A 405 -4.60 -25.71 6.08
CA GLU A 405 -4.37 -24.94 4.85
C GLU A 405 -3.79 -23.56 5.16
N ARG A 406 -4.25 -22.90 6.22
CA ARG A 406 -3.67 -21.64 6.71
C ARG A 406 -2.21 -21.81 7.11
N ALA A 407 -1.89 -22.83 7.89
CA ALA A 407 -0.53 -23.08 8.37
C ALA A 407 0.43 -23.42 7.20
N SER A 408 -0.02 -24.22 6.25
CA SER A 408 0.80 -24.69 5.12
C SER A 408 1.01 -23.61 4.04
N THR A 409 0.04 -22.72 3.82
CA THR A 409 0.12 -21.68 2.78
C THR A 409 0.53 -20.30 3.30
N GLY A 410 0.27 -20.00 4.59
CA GLY A 410 0.53 -18.72 5.23
C GLY A 410 -0.30 -17.55 4.69
N ARG A 411 -1.33 -17.80 3.87
CA ARG A 411 -2.05 -16.78 3.09
C ARG A 411 -3.57 -16.94 3.12
N ILE A 412 -4.09 -17.45 4.25
CA ILE A 412 -5.54 -17.57 4.49
C ILE A 412 -5.85 -16.85 5.80
N TYR A 413 -6.57 -15.73 5.69
CA TYR A 413 -7.01 -14.95 6.84
C TYR A 413 -8.25 -15.54 7.50
N LEU A 414 -8.44 -15.21 8.77
CA LEU A 414 -9.66 -15.44 9.54
C LEU A 414 -10.30 -14.08 9.82
N GLN A 415 -11.53 -13.87 9.35
CA GLN A 415 -12.31 -12.65 9.61
C GLN A 415 -13.52 -12.96 10.47
N ASN A 416 -13.61 -12.37 11.66
CA ASN A 416 -14.77 -12.45 12.54
C ASN A 416 -15.76 -11.33 12.17
N VAL A 417 -16.74 -11.65 11.34
CA VAL A 417 -17.66 -10.65 10.76
C VAL A 417 -18.59 -10.01 11.76
N ASP A 418 -18.98 -10.74 12.80
CA ASP A 418 -19.75 -10.21 13.92
C ASP A 418 -18.96 -9.14 14.70
N HIS A 419 -17.69 -9.39 15.02
CA HIS A 419 -16.82 -8.40 15.67
C HIS A 419 -16.57 -7.18 14.77
N CYS A 420 -16.37 -7.38 13.47
CA CYS A 420 -16.23 -6.27 12.53
C CYS A 420 -17.43 -5.32 12.52
N ASN A 421 -18.62 -5.83 12.82
CA ASN A 421 -19.86 -5.04 12.82
C ASN A 421 -20.26 -4.55 14.22
N THR A 422 -20.04 -5.33 15.29
CA THR A 422 -20.39 -4.92 16.66
C THR A 422 -19.40 -3.91 17.25
N HIS A 423 -18.17 -3.87 16.78
CA HIS A 423 -17.13 -2.93 17.20
C HIS A 423 -16.86 -1.83 16.14
N SER A 424 -17.72 -1.71 15.15
CA SER A 424 -17.66 -0.71 14.09
C SER A 424 -18.28 0.62 14.54
N PRO A 425 -17.80 1.76 14.03
CA PRO A 425 -18.50 3.04 14.16
C PRO A 425 -19.75 3.13 13.26
N PHE A 426 -19.96 2.16 12.35
CA PHE A 426 -21.09 2.11 11.44
C PHE A 426 -22.25 1.28 12.03
N ASP A 427 -23.48 1.70 11.75
CA ASP A 427 -24.66 0.86 12.02
C ASP A 427 -24.70 -0.28 11.01
N SER A 428 -24.59 -1.52 11.48
CA SER A 428 -24.55 -2.72 10.64
C SER A 428 -25.82 -2.95 9.82
N LYS A 429 -26.95 -2.39 10.22
CA LYS A 429 -28.21 -2.46 9.46
C LYS A 429 -28.27 -1.50 8.29
N VAL A 430 -27.47 -0.43 8.33
CA VAL A 430 -27.42 0.62 7.30
C VAL A 430 -26.18 0.47 6.43
N ALA A 431 -25.05 0.21 7.04
CA ALA A 431 -23.74 0.16 6.39
C ALA A 431 -22.88 -1.01 6.94
N PRO A 432 -23.26 -2.26 6.65
CA PRO A 432 -22.56 -3.43 7.16
C PRO A 432 -21.15 -3.57 6.56
N VAL A 433 -20.21 -3.99 7.40
CA VAL A 433 -18.86 -4.38 7.00
C VAL A 433 -18.89 -5.84 6.55
N ARG A 434 -18.77 -6.10 5.26
CA ARG A 434 -18.88 -7.45 4.68
C ARG A 434 -17.57 -8.06 4.22
N GLN A 435 -16.46 -7.33 4.33
CA GLN A 435 -15.15 -7.77 3.89
C GLN A 435 -14.03 -6.97 4.54
N SER A 436 -12.81 -7.27 4.15
CA SER A 436 -11.65 -6.43 4.40
C SER A 436 -10.85 -6.21 3.11
N ASN A 437 -9.70 -5.58 3.23
CA ASN A 437 -8.77 -5.31 2.14
C ASN A 437 -7.78 -6.47 1.91
N LEU A 438 -6.71 -6.20 1.14
CA LEU A 438 -5.64 -7.16 0.86
C LEU A 438 -4.99 -7.72 2.13
N CYS A 439 -4.79 -6.88 3.17
CA CYS A 439 -4.02 -7.21 4.38
C CYS A 439 -4.86 -7.44 5.65
N LEU A 440 -6.19 -7.38 5.55
CA LEU A 440 -7.17 -7.61 6.64
C LEU A 440 -7.18 -6.53 7.75
N GLU A 441 -6.68 -5.34 7.50
CA GLU A 441 -6.69 -4.26 8.51
C GLU A 441 -7.83 -3.24 8.34
N ILE A 442 -8.57 -3.27 7.23
CA ILE A 442 -9.62 -2.30 6.93
C ILE A 442 -11.02 -2.90 7.20
N ALA A 443 -11.82 -2.23 8.00
CA ALA A 443 -13.21 -2.59 8.29
C ALA A 443 -14.14 -1.46 7.85
N LEU A 444 -14.41 -1.38 6.55
CA LEU A 444 -15.27 -0.37 5.93
C LEU A 444 -16.44 -1.01 5.20
N PRO A 445 -17.61 -0.36 5.18
CA PRO A 445 -18.78 -0.83 4.44
C PRO A 445 -18.54 -0.84 2.93
N THR A 446 -19.12 -1.85 2.27
CA THR A 446 -19.14 -1.98 0.80
C THR A 446 -20.55 -2.30 0.32
N LYS A 447 -20.79 -2.11 -0.98
CA LYS A 447 -22.06 -2.47 -1.62
C LYS A 447 -21.77 -2.91 -3.06
N PRO A 448 -22.34 -4.04 -3.51
CA PRO A 448 -22.10 -4.53 -4.87
C PRO A 448 -22.58 -3.52 -5.91
N MET A 449 -21.85 -3.43 -7.01
CA MET A 449 -22.26 -2.67 -8.19
C MET A 449 -23.17 -3.52 -9.08
N LYS A 450 -24.16 -2.91 -9.69
CA LYS A 450 -24.98 -3.53 -10.76
C LYS A 450 -24.22 -3.57 -12.08
N ASP A 451 -23.51 -2.50 -12.39
CA ASP A 451 -22.58 -2.38 -13.51
C ASP A 451 -21.43 -1.42 -13.12
N VAL A 452 -20.43 -1.25 -13.98
CA VAL A 452 -19.22 -0.45 -13.68
C VAL A 452 -19.49 1.05 -13.48
N ASN A 453 -20.60 1.55 -13.99
CA ASN A 453 -21.01 2.96 -13.88
C ASN A 453 -22.06 3.18 -12.79
N ASP A 454 -22.40 2.15 -12.00
CA ASP A 454 -23.42 2.22 -10.95
C ASP A 454 -22.99 3.19 -9.82
N PRO A 455 -23.67 4.33 -9.66
CA PRO A 455 -23.36 5.28 -8.58
C PRO A 455 -23.90 4.83 -7.22
N ASP A 456 -24.81 3.85 -7.18
CA ASP A 456 -25.40 3.32 -5.96
C ASP A 456 -24.56 2.19 -5.34
N GLY A 457 -23.58 1.64 -6.07
CA GLY A 457 -22.58 0.75 -5.53
C GLY A 457 -21.61 1.49 -4.61
N GLU A 458 -20.89 0.76 -3.76
CA GLU A 458 -19.91 1.33 -2.85
C GLU A 458 -18.62 0.53 -2.86
N ILE A 459 -17.56 1.15 -3.37
CA ILE A 459 -16.19 0.66 -3.28
C ILE A 459 -15.50 1.45 -2.17
N ALA A 460 -15.07 0.78 -1.11
CA ALA A 460 -14.37 1.44 -0.03
C ALA A 460 -12.88 1.63 -0.38
N LEU A 461 -12.38 2.82 -0.11
CA LEU A 461 -10.99 3.19 -0.31
C LEU A 461 -10.32 3.44 1.04
N CYS A 462 -9.08 2.99 1.20
CA CYS A 462 -8.28 3.36 2.35
C CYS A 462 -7.42 4.59 2.05
N THR A 463 -7.50 5.58 2.93
CA THR A 463 -6.68 6.79 2.91
C THR A 463 -5.92 6.85 4.23
N LEU A 464 -4.61 6.57 4.18
CA LEU A 464 -3.83 6.20 5.35
C LEU A 464 -2.71 7.18 5.64
N SER A 465 -2.39 7.32 6.93
CA SER A 465 -1.11 7.82 7.44
C SER A 465 -0.80 7.18 8.80
N ALA A 466 0.38 7.42 9.35
CA ALA A 466 0.72 6.94 10.68
C ALA A 466 1.68 7.90 11.37
N PHE A 467 1.50 8.08 12.69
CA PHE A 467 2.47 8.77 13.54
C PHE A 467 3.64 7.84 13.85
N ASN A 468 4.85 8.32 13.64
CA ASN A 468 6.06 7.60 13.97
C ASN A 468 6.49 7.92 15.41
N LEU A 469 6.02 7.10 16.36
CA LEU A 469 6.31 7.30 17.79
C LEU A 469 7.81 7.26 18.11
N GLY A 470 8.62 6.66 17.26
CA GLY A 470 10.07 6.65 17.41
C GLY A 470 10.75 8.01 17.16
N LYS A 471 10.05 8.94 16.48
CA LYS A 471 10.54 10.29 16.15
C LYS A 471 9.78 11.41 16.88
N ILE A 472 8.88 11.05 17.79
CA ILE A 472 8.14 11.99 18.63
C ILE A 472 8.84 12.04 19.99
N ASP A 473 9.20 13.24 20.43
CA ASP A 473 9.88 13.45 21.70
C ASP A 473 8.90 13.60 22.86
N SER A 474 7.74 14.22 22.64
CA SER A 474 6.66 14.36 23.59
C SER A 474 5.33 13.99 22.95
N LEU A 475 4.44 13.33 23.72
CA LEU A 475 3.07 13.04 23.28
C LEU A 475 2.24 14.32 23.07
N ASP A 476 2.64 15.45 23.62
CA ASP A 476 1.99 16.76 23.39
C ASP A 476 2.08 17.21 21.92
N GLU A 477 3.06 16.70 21.17
CA GLU A 477 3.17 16.97 19.74
C GLU A 477 2.03 16.33 18.92
N LEU A 478 1.37 15.29 19.46
CA LEU A 478 0.36 14.55 18.73
C LEU A 478 -0.85 15.39 18.34
N ASP A 479 -1.24 16.37 19.14
CA ASP A 479 -2.37 17.26 18.80
C ASP A 479 -2.12 18.02 17.50
N GLY A 480 -0.94 18.64 17.37
CA GLY A 480 -0.57 19.36 16.15
C GLY A 480 -0.36 18.44 14.95
N LEU A 481 0.25 17.27 15.17
CA LEU A 481 0.45 16.26 14.13
C LEU A 481 -0.88 15.66 13.67
N ALA A 482 -1.84 15.47 14.58
CA ALA A 482 -3.19 14.97 14.26
C ALA A 482 -3.97 15.97 13.41
N ASP A 483 -3.94 17.26 13.76
CA ASP A 483 -4.57 18.31 12.96
C ASP A 483 -4.01 18.32 11.53
N LEU A 484 -2.68 18.28 11.37
CA LEU A 484 -2.03 18.24 10.07
C LEU A 484 -2.38 16.97 9.28
N ALA A 485 -2.33 15.80 9.92
CA ALA A 485 -2.59 14.52 9.25
C ALA A 485 -4.05 14.40 8.79
N VAL A 486 -5.01 14.78 9.64
CA VAL A 486 -6.44 14.76 9.30
C VAL A 486 -6.73 15.71 8.14
N ARG A 487 -6.24 16.95 8.21
CA ARG A 487 -6.42 17.94 7.13
C ARG A 487 -5.80 17.49 5.82
N ALA A 488 -4.59 16.97 5.86
CA ALA A 488 -3.89 16.50 4.65
C ALA A 488 -4.64 15.33 3.99
N LEU A 489 -5.07 14.35 4.77
CA LEU A 489 -5.81 13.19 4.24
C LEU A 489 -7.22 13.57 3.79
N ASP A 490 -7.92 14.46 4.49
CA ASP A 490 -9.23 14.94 4.06
C ASP A 490 -9.13 15.69 2.73
N SER A 491 -8.14 16.58 2.58
CA SER A 491 -7.86 17.26 1.31
C SER A 491 -7.52 16.29 0.18
N LEU A 492 -6.83 15.18 0.50
CA LEU A 492 -6.48 14.14 -0.47
C LEU A 492 -7.71 13.52 -1.11
N LEU A 493 -8.82 13.37 -0.36
CA LEU A 493 -10.07 12.80 -0.89
C LEU A 493 -10.66 13.67 -2.02
N ASP A 494 -10.46 14.98 -1.95
CA ASP A 494 -10.93 15.92 -2.98
C ASP A 494 -9.91 16.13 -4.11
N TYR A 495 -8.63 15.85 -3.84
CA TYR A 495 -7.54 15.98 -4.82
C TYR A 495 -7.44 14.78 -5.75
N GLN A 496 -7.84 13.57 -5.34
CA GLN A 496 -7.72 12.36 -6.16
C GLN A 496 -8.83 12.22 -7.21
N ASP A 497 -8.54 11.43 -8.25
CA ASP A 497 -9.51 11.01 -9.25
C ASP A 497 -10.10 9.65 -8.88
N TYR A 498 -11.35 9.42 -9.29
CA TYR A 498 -12.08 8.18 -9.00
C TYR A 498 -12.41 7.47 -10.32
N PRO A 499 -11.70 6.38 -10.67
CA PRO A 499 -11.91 5.68 -11.94
C PRO A 499 -13.24 4.93 -12.03
N VAL A 500 -13.96 4.78 -10.90
CA VAL A 500 -15.27 4.12 -10.81
C VAL A 500 -16.21 4.94 -9.93
N PRO A 501 -17.46 5.26 -10.39
CA PRO A 501 -18.40 6.08 -9.63
C PRO A 501 -18.72 5.57 -8.22
N ALA A 502 -18.79 4.25 -8.04
CA ALA A 502 -19.03 3.62 -6.75
C ALA A 502 -17.97 3.96 -5.69
N ALA A 503 -16.72 4.21 -6.11
CA ALA A 503 -15.64 4.64 -5.22
C ALA A 503 -15.79 6.10 -4.80
N LEU A 504 -16.20 6.97 -5.72
CA LEU A 504 -16.51 8.38 -5.41
C LEU A 504 -17.67 8.48 -4.41
N SER A 505 -18.76 7.76 -4.66
CA SER A 505 -19.94 7.77 -3.79
C SER A 505 -19.62 7.35 -2.36
N ALA A 506 -18.89 6.25 -2.19
CA ALA A 506 -18.50 5.76 -0.86
C ALA A 506 -17.54 6.72 -0.15
N THR A 507 -16.55 7.26 -0.89
CA THR A 507 -15.51 8.10 -0.30
C THR A 507 -16.03 9.47 0.10
N VAL A 508 -16.73 10.17 -0.78
CA VAL A 508 -17.29 11.50 -0.50
C VAL A 508 -18.39 11.42 0.54
N GLY A 509 -19.21 10.35 0.48
CA GLY A 509 -20.32 10.16 1.43
C GLY A 509 -19.87 9.88 2.87
N ARG A 510 -18.72 9.25 3.07
CA ARG A 510 -18.23 8.85 4.42
C ARG A 510 -16.95 9.56 4.85
N ARG A 511 -16.11 9.99 3.93
CA ARG A 511 -14.80 10.64 4.19
C ARG A 511 -13.96 9.87 5.21
N THR A 512 -13.82 8.57 5.00
CA THR A 512 -13.11 7.69 5.94
C THR A 512 -11.60 7.88 5.83
N LEU A 513 -10.94 8.06 6.99
CA LEU A 513 -9.50 8.22 7.13
C LEU A 513 -8.95 7.16 8.09
N GLY A 514 -7.75 6.65 7.80
CA GLY A 514 -7.06 5.70 8.65
C GLY A 514 -5.73 6.28 9.13
N ILE A 515 -5.66 6.72 10.39
CA ILE A 515 -4.45 7.25 11.00
C ILE A 515 -4.02 6.31 12.12
N GLY A 516 -2.86 5.67 11.94
CA GLY A 516 -2.31 4.71 12.88
C GLY A 516 -1.03 5.18 13.55
N VAL A 517 -0.31 4.24 14.15
CA VAL A 517 1.01 4.47 14.76
C VAL A 517 2.01 3.44 14.23
N ILE A 518 3.26 3.85 14.09
CA ILE A 518 4.40 2.98 13.78
C ILE A 518 5.51 3.18 14.81
N ASN A 519 6.48 2.25 14.84
CA ASN A 519 7.58 2.24 15.83
C ASN A 519 7.12 2.16 17.29
N TYR A 520 5.95 1.59 17.56
CA TYR A 520 5.42 1.48 18.93
C TYR A 520 6.34 0.63 19.82
N ALA A 521 6.86 -0.48 19.31
CA ALA A 521 7.79 -1.32 20.06
C ALA A 521 9.07 -0.57 20.47
N TYR A 522 9.64 0.24 19.54
CA TYR A 522 10.78 1.08 19.84
C TYR A 522 10.45 2.18 20.87
N TYR A 523 9.27 2.80 20.74
CA TYR A 523 8.78 3.79 21.69
C TYR A 523 8.68 3.20 23.12
N LEU A 524 8.14 1.99 23.24
CA LEU A 524 8.07 1.30 24.53
C LEU A 524 9.46 1.01 25.09
N ALA A 525 10.37 0.48 24.28
CA ALA A 525 11.75 0.20 24.68
C ALA A 525 12.49 1.47 25.13
N LYS A 526 12.37 2.58 24.38
CA LYS A 526 12.95 3.89 24.72
C LYS A 526 12.48 4.41 26.09
N ASN A 527 11.23 4.10 26.46
CA ASN A 527 10.62 4.55 27.72
C ASN A 527 10.68 3.48 28.85
N GLY A 528 11.35 2.34 28.64
CA GLY A 528 11.44 1.27 29.64
C GLY A 528 10.12 0.57 29.95
N VAL A 529 9.19 0.56 28.99
CA VAL A 529 7.84 -0.01 29.11
C VAL A 529 7.77 -1.37 28.41
N PHE A 530 7.03 -2.31 28.97
CA PHE A 530 6.92 -3.67 28.45
C PHE A 530 5.48 -4.03 28.09
N TYR A 531 5.30 -4.83 27.04
CA TYR A 531 3.99 -5.39 26.68
C TYR A 531 3.45 -6.34 27.77
N SER A 532 4.33 -7.15 28.37
CA SER A 532 3.96 -8.29 29.21
C SER A 532 3.38 -7.92 30.56
N ASN A 533 3.65 -6.74 31.07
CA ASN A 533 3.22 -6.31 32.42
C ASN A 533 2.03 -5.34 32.43
N GLY A 534 1.48 -5.06 31.25
CA GLY A 534 0.36 -4.13 31.09
C GLY A 534 0.68 -2.66 31.33
N SER A 535 1.95 -2.29 31.53
CA SER A 535 2.35 -0.89 31.77
C SER A 535 2.25 -0.01 30.50
N ALA A 536 2.09 -0.61 29.37
CA ALA A 536 1.87 0.07 28.10
C ALA A 536 0.44 0.61 27.95
#